data_d9adffe38ee9e883288b15d14799da58
#
_entry.id   d9adffe38ee9e883288b15d14799da58
#
_cell.length_a   1.000
_cell.length_b   1.000
_cell.length_c   1.000
_cell.angle_alpha   90.00
_cell.angle_beta   90.00
_cell.angle_gamma   90.00
#
_symmetry.space_group_name_H-M   'P 1'
#
loop_
_entity.id
_entity.type
_entity.pdbx_description
1 polymer ?
#
loop_
_entity_poly.entity_id
_entity_poly.type
_entity_poly.pdbx_seq_one_letter_code
_entity_poly.pdbx_strand_id
1 'polypeptide(L)'
;CRNGNMAYIVPIALTSSDSLAGIHNLLLSNCEDIHISSYSVRPQPVFKNAVVNTSILLFRKTYSTCEHLYSTKMYRKGRHFNLQSLVDNLKFIDVKDLVLYGRIPKISFSIEHNILTKVLSKKRLGEYIKAEGSPIVYRFAGGRYFKVITNYSNSSSAERTVYFEDKFANPIGCILSSNLSFWFYQIYSDNLNWKNYEFSEFRIPDMNDETLEQLELLYLEYLSDIEHNANIRQTNDDSSYKVSSFKEYKIGKSKSIIDKIDDLICPLYGLTKEETKFIKNYDIEFRLSGEEENS
;
A
#
# COMPACT_ATOMS: atom_id res chain seq x y z
N CYS A 1 8.37 27.73 -22.14
CA CYS A 1 9.57 27.79 -22.99
C CYS A 1 9.99 26.38 -23.37
N ARG A 2 10.46 26.16 -24.61
CA ARG A 2 11.07 24.88 -25.04
C ARG A 2 12.39 24.69 -24.28
N ASN A 3 12.67 23.45 -23.85
CA ASN A 3 13.84 23.07 -23.05
C ASN A 3 13.94 23.75 -21.66
N GLY A 4 12.84 24.31 -21.16
CA GLY A 4 12.78 24.83 -19.80
C GLY A 4 12.67 23.70 -18.76
N ASN A 5 13.46 23.79 -17.68
CA ASN A 5 13.31 22.92 -16.53
C ASN A 5 12.25 23.49 -15.58
N MET A 6 11.45 22.62 -14.99
CA MET A 6 10.40 22.96 -14.02
C MET A 6 10.47 22.07 -12.79
N ALA A 7 10.13 22.66 -11.64
CA ALA A 7 10.04 21.97 -10.37
C ALA A 7 8.77 22.39 -9.63
N TYR A 8 8.02 21.41 -9.10
CA TYR A 8 6.83 21.66 -8.30
C TYR A 8 6.80 20.78 -7.07
N ILE A 9 6.32 21.33 -5.96
CA ILE A 9 5.89 20.56 -4.79
C ILE A 9 4.37 20.44 -4.89
N VAL A 10 3.86 19.22 -4.93
CA VAL A 10 2.45 18.93 -5.16
C VAL A 10 1.93 17.89 -4.16
N PRO A 11 0.62 17.81 -3.89
CA PRO A 11 0.05 16.70 -3.13
C PRO A 11 0.35 15.35 -3.76
N ILE A 12 0.43 14.30 -2.94
CA ILE A 12 0.71 12.91 -3.37
C ILE A 12 -0.31 12.38 -4.39
N ALA A 13 -1.48 13.02 -4.50
CA ALA A 13 -2.48 12.69 -5.51
C ALA A 13 -1.91 12.62 -6.93
N LEU A 14 -0.82 13.38 -7.21
CA LEU A 14 -0.14 13.29 -8.50
C LEU A 14 0.32 11.85 -8.81
N THR A 15 0.79 11.09 -7.84
CA THR A 15 1.27 9.71 -8.06
C THR A 15 0.21 8.66 -7.81
N SER A 16 -0.86 8.98 -7.05
CA SER A 16 -1.79 7.99 -6.52
C SER A 16 -3.21 8.08 -7.07
N SER A 17 -3.55 9.10 -7.87
CA SER A 17 -4.90 9.28 -8.38
C SER A 17 -4.99 9.06 -9.89
N ASP A 18 -5.85 8.14 -10.30
CA ASP A 18 -6.21 7.90 -11.70
C ASP A 18 -6.99 9.08 -12.33
N SER A 19 -7.68 9.90 -11.52
CA SER A 19 -8.30 11.14 -11.99
C SER A 19 -7.31 12.16 -12.55
N LEU A 20 -6.01 12.02 -12.28
CA LEU A 20 -4.93 12.85 -12.81
C LEU A 20 -4.25 12.24 -14.06
N ALA A 21 -4.78 11.17 -14.63
CA ALA A 21 -4.24 10.52 -15.83
C ALA A 21 -4.05 11.51 -17.01
N GLY A 22 -4.93 12.53 -17.14
CA GLY A 22 -4.78 13.58 -18.14
C GLY A 22 -3.50 14.41 -17.97
N ILE A 23 -3.10 14.71 -16.73
CA ILE A 23 -1.85 15.41 -16.42
C ILE A 23 -0.66 14.50 -16.72
N HIS A 24 -0.74 13.22 -16.34
CA HIS A 24 0.31 12.24 -16.64
C HIS A 24 0.54 12.11 -18.15
N ASN A 25 -0.54 11.98 -18.93
CA ASN A 25 -0.46 11.91 -20.38
C ASN A 25 0.18 13.17 -20.99
N LEU A 26 -0.17 14.35 -20.47
CA LEU A 26 0.42 15.62 -20.91
C LEU A 26 1.93 15.66 -20.63
N LEU A 27 2.35 15.26 -19.43
CA LEU A 27 3.76 15.20 -19.05
C LEU A 27 4.52 14.18 -19.91
N LEU A 28 4.01 12.95 -20.02
CA LEU A 28 4.64 11.88 -20.79
C LEU A 28 4.75 12.17 -22.29
N SER A 29 3.85 13.00 -22.83
CA SER A 29 3.85 13.35 -24.25
C SER A 29 4.71 14.57 -24.60
N ASN A 30 5.11 15.38 -23.60
CA ASN A 30 5.73 16.69 -23.87
C ASN A 30 6.97 16.99 -23.02
N CYS A 31 7.38 16.07 -22.15
CA CYS A 31 8.48 16.31 -21.22
C CYS A 31 9.44 15.13 -21.19
N GLU A 32 10.69 15.44 -20.93
CA GLU A 32 11.76 14.48 -20.65
C GLU A 32 12.29 14.66 -19.23
N ASP A 33 13.17 13.73 -18.81
CA ASP A 33 13.82 13.77 -17.48
C ASP A 33 12.81 13.94 -16.34
N ILE A 34 11.68 13.22 -16.40
CA ILE A 34 10.64 13.30 -15.37
C ILE A 34 11.11 12.54 -14.14
N HIS A 35 11.30 13.26 -13.02
CA HIS A 35 11.67 12.71 -11.73
C HIS A 35 10.63 13.06 -10.68
N ILE A 36 10.13 12.06 -9.96
CA ILE A 36 9.13 12.23 -8.90
C ILE A 36 9.66 11.63 -7.62
N SER A 37 9.84 12.45 -6.59
CA SER A 37 10.16 11.98 -5.25
C SER A 37 8.97 12.18 -4.31
N SER A 38 8.72 11.22 -3.40
CA SER A 38 7.53 11.16 -2.57
C SER A 38 7.86 11.23 -1.08
N TYR A 39 7.05 11.96 -0.31
CA TYR A 39 7.32 12.29 1.09
C TYR A 39 6.08 12.13 1.95
N SER A 40 6.20 11.36 3.03
CA SER A 40 5.13 11.13 3.99
C SER A 40 4.96 12.28 4.97
N VAL A 41 3.73 12.58 5.33
CA VAL A 41 3.40 13.49 6.43
C VAL A 41 3.60 12.85 7.82
N ARG A 42 3.78 11.53 7.89
CA ARG A 42 3.97 10.78 9.14
C ARG A 42 5.27 9.97 9.12
N PRO A 43 5.93 9.81 10.31
CA PRO A 43 5.55 10.30 11.65
C PRO A 43 5.58 11.83 11.75
N GLN A 44 6.43 12.52 11.02
CA GLN A 44 6.51 13.99 10.95
C GLN A 44 6.59 14.45 9.48
N PRO A 45 5.99 15.61 9.12
CA PRO A 45 6.07 16.14 7.77
C PRO A 45 7.51 16.58 7.44
N VAL A 46 7.96 16.27 6.22
CA VAL A 46 9.23 16.76 5.69
C VAL A 46 9.16 18.28 5.46
N PHE A 47 8.04 18.75 4.93
CA PHE A 47 7.78 20.17 4.71
C PHE A 47 6.99 20.74 5.88
N LYS A 48 7.50 21.84 6.44
CA LYS A 48 6.87 22.53 7.57
C LYS A 48 5.40 22.86 7.22
N ASN A 49 4.48 22.55 8.14
CA ASN A 49 3.04 22.78 7.99
C ASN A 49 2.34 21.96 6.90
N ALA A 50 2.98 20.96 6.30
CA ALA A 50 2.29 20.04 5.41
C ALA A 50 1.31 19.15 6.21
N VAL A 51 0.06 19.08 5.74
CA VAL A 51 -0.99 18.24 6.34
C VAL A 51 -1.31 17.01 5.50
N VAL A 52 -0.70 16.89 4.31
CA VAL A 52 -0.88 15.79 3.37
C VAL A 52 0.48 15.25 2.91
N ASN A 53 0.49 14.01 2.46
CA ASN A 53 1.66 13.45 1.77
C ASN A 53 1.93 14.27 0.50
N THR A 54 3.19 14.49 0.17
CA THR A 54 3.61 15.36 -0.93
C THR A 54 4.55 14.65 -1.89
N SER A 55 4.61 15.15 -3.12
CA SER A 55 5.63 14.78 -4.11
C SER A 55 6.35 16.02 -4.62
N ILE A 56 7.62 15.87 -4.97
CA ILE A 56 8.37 16.85 -5.78
C ILE A 56 8.46 16.30 -7.18
N LEU A 57 7.99 17.08 -8.14
CA LEU A 57 8.03 16.79 -9.56
C LEU A 57 9.08 17.67 -10.22
N LEU A 58 10.05 17.05 -10.90
CA LEU A 58 11.07 17.71 -11.72
C LEU A 58 10.93 17.21 -13.15
N PHE A 59 10.97 18.09 -14.13
CA PHE A 59 10.93 17.70 -15.54
C PHE A 59 11.50 18.77 -16.45
N ARG A 60 11.87 18.37 -17.67
CA ARG A 60 12.26 19.26 -18.77
C ARG A 60 11.22 19.19 -19.88
N LYS A 61 10.72 20.34 -20.32
CA LYS A 61 9.75 20.42 -21.42
C LYS A 61 10.44 20.36 -22.78
N THR A 62 10.08 19.38 -23.62
CA THR A 62 10.77 19.14 -24.89
C THR A 62 9.85 19.08 -26.11
N TYR A 63 8.61 18.67 -25.99
CA TYR A 63 7.67 18.25 -27.05
C TYR A 63 7.99 16.87 -27.65
N SER A 64 8.80 16.07 -26.96
CA SER A 64 9.04 14.66 -27.29
C SER A 64 8.31 13.78 -26.28
N THR A 65 8.02 12.55 -26.67
CA THR A 65 7.50 11.51 -25.75
C THR A 65 8.58 11.16 -24.74
N CYS A 66 8.20 11.12 -23.47
CA CYS A 66 9.06 10.72 -22.39
C CYS A 66 9.55 9.28 -22.55
N GLU A 67 10.84 9.06 -22.51
CA GLU A 67 11.43 7.71 -22.56
C GLU A 67 11.48 7.08 -21.19
N HIS A 68 11.79 7.87 -20.15
CA HIS A 68 11.99 7.43 -18.79
C HIS A 68 11.16 8.25 -17.78
N LEU A 69 10.51 7.57 -16.86
CA LEU A 69 9.79 8.14 -15.73
C LEU A 69 10.41 7.63 -14.43
N TYR A 70 11.12 8.48 -13.74
CA TYR A 70 11.83 8.11 -12.52
C TYR A 70 10.99 8.40 -11.26
N SER A 71 10.90 7.42 -10.37
CA SER A 71 10.22 7.55 -9.07
C SER A 71 11.14 7.19 -7.92
N THR A 72 10.74 7.58 -6.71
CA THR A 72 11.37 7.15 -5.46
C THR A 72 10.35 6.45 -4.57
N LYS A 73 10.84 5.65 -3.60
CA LYS A 73 9.97 5.22 -2.49
C LYS A 73 9.42 6.44 -1.74
N MET A 74 8.40 6.23 -0.90
CA MET A 74 7.94 7.28 0.00
C MET A 74 8.91 7.45 1.17
N TYR A 75 9.59 8.59 1.23
CA TYR A 75 10.48 8.93 2.32
C TYR A 75 9.71 9.39 3.55
N ARG A 76 10.17 8.95 4.73
CA ARG A 76 9.59 9.30 6.03
C ARG A 76 10.60 10.06 6.87
N LYS A 77 10.13 11.08 7.58
CA LYS A 77 10.96 11.85 8.51
C LYS A 77 10.97 11.15 9.87
N GLY A 78 12.05 10.41 10.15
CA GLY A 78 12.32 9.81 11.46
C GLY A 78 12.94 10.80 12.45
N ARG A 79 13.29 10.32 13.66
CA ARG A 79 13.86 11.13 14.76
C ARG A 79 15.20 11.79 14.38
N HIS A 80 16.02 11.13 13.60
CA HIS A 80 17.36 11.61 13.18
C HIS A 80 17.36 12.14 11.73
N PHE A 81 16.27 12.77 11.33
CA PHE A 81 16.11 13.27 9.98
C PHE A 81 17.05 14.44 9.68
N ASN A 82 17.80 14.33 8.59
CA ASN A 82 18.58 15.41 8.00
C ASN A 82 18.17 15.60 6.54
N LEU A 83 17.67 16.78 6.20
CA LEU A 83 17.15 17.07 4.84
C LEU A 83 18.25 16.99 3.78
N GLN A 84 19.45 17.51 4.05
CA GLN A 84 20.56 17.46 3.11
C GLN A 84 20.97 16.02 2.84
N SER A 85 21.13 15.21 3.88
CA SER A 85 21.43 13.79 3.73
C SER A 85 20.34 13.03 2.95
N LEU A 86 19.07 13.41 3.14
CA LEU A 86 17.98 12.83 2.36
C LEU A 86 18.12 13.16 0.87
N VAL A 87 18.33 14.43 0.53
CA VAL A 87 18.46 14.90 -0.85
C VAL A 87 19.66 14.26 -1.54
N ASP A 88 20.80 14.19 -0.85
CA ASP A 88 22.04 13.60 -1.39
C ASP A 88 21.94 12.09 -1.62
N ASN A 89 20.99 11.42 -0.94
CA ASN A 89 20.80 9.97 -1.00
C ASN A 89 19.48 9.54 -1.65
N LEU A 90 18.81 10.43 -2.38
CA LEU A 90 17.61 10.04 -3.15
C LEU A 90 17.98 8.95 -4.17
N LYS A 91 17.23 7.87 -4.15
CA LYS A 91 17.37 6.76 -5.10
C LYS A 91 16.18 6.75 -6.04
N PHE A 92 16.44 7.00 -7.31
CA PHE A 92 15.47 6.97 -8.38
C PHE A 92 15.57 5.69 -9.20
N ILE A 93 14.45 5.18 -9.64
CA ILE A 93 14.37 4.06 -10.60
C ILE A 93 13.33 4.40 -11.66
N ASP A 94 13.56 3.94 -12.89
CA ASP A 94 12.59 4.05 -13.97
C ASP A 94 11.40 3.13 -13.69
N VAL A 95 10.18 3.70 -13.76
CA VAL A 95 8.93 3.02 -13.45
C VAL A 95 7.89 3.18 -14.56
N LYS A 96 8.30 3.63 -15.73
CA LYS A 96 7.37 3.95 -16.82
C LYS A 96 6.50 2.75 -17.23
N ASP A 97 7.08 1.57 -17.26
CA ASP A 97 6.42 0.31 -17.59
C ASP A 97 5.50 -0.24 -16.47
N LEU A 98 5.60 0.33 -15.26
CA LEU A 98 4.85 -0.08 -14.07
C LEU A 98 3.71 0.89 -13.71
N VAL A 99 3.44 1.89 -14.54
CA VAL A 99 2.32 2.83 -14.33
C VAL A 99 0.99 2.11 -14.52
N LEU A 100 0.09 2.18 -13.52
CA LEU A 100 -1.24 1.58 -13.56
C LEU A 100 -2.32 2.66 -13.60
N TYR A 101 -3.01 2.83 -14.74
CA TYR A 101 -4.11 3.80 -14.89
C TYR A 101 -3.74 5.21 -14.40
N GLY A 102 -2.52 5.66 -14.70
CA GLY A 102 -1.99 6.95 -14.27
C GLY A 102 -1.45 6.99 -12.83
N ARG A 103 -1.49 5.87 -12.09
CA ARG A 103 -0.84 5.77 -10.79
C ARG A 103 0.61 5.34 -10.95
N ILE A 104 1.50 6.13 -10.39
CA ILE A 104 2.94 5.97 -10.51
C ILE A 104 3.44 5.28 -9.23
N PRO A 105 4.07 4.10 -9.31
CA PRO A 105 4.52 3.40 -8.13
C PRO A 105 5.68 4.13 -7.44
N LYS A 106 5.62 4.19 -6.11
CA LYS A 106 6.62 4.81 -5.26
C LYS A 106 7.64 3.76 -4.83
N ILE A 107 8.65 3.51 -5.68
CA ILE A 107 9.72 2.54 -5.46
C ILE A 107 11.08 3.16 -5.77
N SER A 108 12.16 2.64 -5.15
CA SER A 108 13.54 3.18 -5.29
C SER A 108 14.57 2.17 -5.74
N PHE A 109 14.28 0.89 -5.68
CA PHE A 109 15.30 -0.16 -5.86
C PHE A 109 14.88 -1.18 -6.92
N SER A 110 15.86 -1.76 -7.61
CA SER A 110 15.63 -2.79 -8.61
C SER A 110 14.92 -4.03 -8.06
N ILE A 111 15.13 -4.37 -6.80
CA ILE A 111 14.40 -5.45 -6.14
C ILE A 111 12.90 -5.18 -6.09
N GLU A 112 12.48 -3.92 -5.82
CA GLU A 112 11.06 -3.53 -5.82
C GLU A 112 10.47 -3.60 -7.23
N HIS A 113 11.22 -3.16 -8.25
CA HIS A 113 10.82 -3.27 -9.65
C HIS A 113 10.61 -4.74 -10.04
N ASN A 114 11.53 -5.62 -9.69
CA ASN A 114 11.43 -7.05 -9.99
C ASN A 114 10.23 -7.70 -9.28
N ILE A 115 10.02 -7.40 -8.00
CA ILE A 115 8.85 -7.88 -7.23
C ILE A 115 7.56 -7.41 -7.92
N LEU A 116 7.48 -6.11 -8.24
CA LEU A 116 6.27 -5.53 -8.83
C LEU A 116 5.95 -6.14 -10.19
N THR A 117 6.94 -6.33 -11.04
CA THR A 117 6.78 -6.99 -12.35
C THR A 117 6.18 -8.40 -12.19
N LYS A 118 6.70 -9.19 -11.24
CA LYS A 118 6.19 -10.54 -10.95
C LYS A 118 4.77 -10.50 -10.40
N VAL A 119 4.48 -9.57 -9.49
CA VAL A 119 3.12 -9.39 -8.93
C VAL A 119 2.14 -8.98 -10.03
N LEU A 120 2.49 -8.01 -10.87
CA LEU A 120 1.62 -7.51 -11.94
C LEU A 120 1.29 -8.56 -13.02
N SER A 121 2.09 -9.61 -13.14
CA SER A 121 1.83 -10.72 -14.07
C SER A 121 0.65 -11.62 -13.66
N LYS A 122 0.13 -11.47 -12.43
CA LYS A 122 -0.97 -12.29 -11.89
C LYS A 122 -2.34 -11.66 -12.15
N LYS A 123 -3.40 -12.44 -11.92
CA LYS A 123 -4.80 -12.01 -12.12
C LYS A 123 -5.19 -10.90 -11.15
N ARG A 124 -6.04 -9.98 -11.59
CA ARG A 124 -6.53 -8.90 -10.73
C ARG A 124 -7.51 -9.44 -9.69
N LEU A 125 -7.43 -8.95 -8.47
CA LEU A 125 -8.39 -9.24 -7.41
C LEU A 125 -9.84 -8.94 -7.85
N GLY A 126 -10.02 -7.88 -8.64
CA GLY A 126 -11.34 -7.51 -9.18
C GLY A 126 -12.02 -8.62 -9.99
N GLU A 127 -11.27 -9.57 -10.56
CA GLU A 127 -11.83 -10.70 -11.33
C GLU A 127 -12.47 -11.78 -10.43
N TYR A 128 -12.09 -11.80 -9.15
CA TYR A 128 -12.62 -12.71 -8.13
C TYR A 128 -13.84 -12.14 -7.38
N ILE A 129 -14.05 -10.82 -7.44
CA ILE A 129 -15.16 -10.15 -6.74
C ILE A 129 -16.50 -10.56 -7.34
N LYS A 130 -17.46 -10.85 -6.47
CA LYS A 130 -18.82 -11.25 -6.81
C LYS A 130 -19.84 -10.27 -6.20
N ALA A 131 -21.07 -10.31 -6.70
CA ALA A 131 -22.18 -9.55 -6.13
C ALA A 131 -22.66 -10.12 -4.78
N GLU A 132 -22.47 -11.43 -4.57
CA GLU A 132 -22.85 -12.20 -3.38
C GLU A 132 -21.86 -13.34 -3.15
N GLY A 133 -21.85 -13.93 -1.95
CA GLY A 133 -20.96 -15.02 -1.54
C GLY A 133 -20.43 -14.78 -0.14
N SER A 134 -19.27 -15.38 0.17
CA SER A 134 -18.61 -15.19 1.45
C SER A 134 -17.91 -13.84 1.56
N PRO A 135 -18.11 -13.08 2.66
CA PRO A 135 -17.59 -11.73 2.80
C PRO A 135 -16.11 -11.71 3.17
N ILE A 136 -15.40 -10.73 2.65
CA ILE A 136 -14.15 -10.21 3.21
C ILE A 136 -14.35 -8.72 3.49
N VAL A 137 -14.01 -8.33 4.71
CA VAL A 137 -14.15 -6.97 5.21
C VAL A 137 -12.78 -6.34 5.35
N TYR A 138 -12.59 -5.18 4.77
CA TYR A 138 -11.34 -4.45 4.89
C TYR A 138 -11.55 -3.02 5.37
N ARG A 139 -10.62 -2.52 6.17
CA ARG A 139 -10.63 -1.13 6.61
C ARG A 139 -10.05 -0.24 5.52
N PHE A 140 -10.90 0.54 4.86
CA PHE A 140 -10.47 1.43 3.79
C PHE A 140 -9.84 2.72 4.29
N ALA A 141 -10.25 3.26 5.43
CA ALA A 141 -9.71 4.48 6.03
C ALA A 141 -8.86 4.17 7.27
N GLY A 142 -7.77 4.90 7.46
CA GLY A 142 -6.81 4.63 8.53
C GLY A 142 -5.92 3.41 8.25
N GLY A 143 -5.33 2.83 9.32
CA GLY A 143 -4.44 1.67 9.18
C GLY A 143 -3.19 1.98 8.34
N ARG A 144 -2.44 3.01 8.72
CA ARG A 144 -1.29 3.52 7.96
C ARG A 144 -0.10 2.55 7.92
N TYR A 145 0.00 1.71 8.94
CA TYR A 145 1.13 0.79 9.13
C TYR A 145 0.74 -0.66 8.87
N PHE A 146 -0.55 -0.99 9.07
CA PHE A 146 -1.15 -2.28 8.76
C PHE A 146 -2.60 -2.10 8.35
N LYS A 147 -3.12 -3.03 7.56
CA LYS A 147 -4.55 -3.09 7.24
C LYS A 147 -5.21 -4.22 8.02
N VAL A 148 -6.42 -3.97 8.50
CA VAL A 148 -7.26 -4.99 9.13
C VAL A 148 -8.11 -5.63 8.04
N ILE A 149 -7.99 -6.95 7.89
CA ILE A 149 -8.73 -7.77 6.93
C ILE A 149 -9.40 -8.89 7.72
N THR A 150 -10.72 -8.95 7.70
CA THR A 150 -11.52 -9.95 8.41
C THR A 150 -12.58 -10.56 7.49
N ASN A 151 -13.20 -11.67 7.89
CA ASN A 151 -14.37 -12.24 7.21
C ASN A 151 -15.68 -11.91 7.94
N TYR A 152 -15.64 -10.94 8.87
CA TYR A 152 -16.78 -10.40 9.61
C TYR A 152 -16.61 -8.89 9.78
N SER A 153 -17.74 -8.18 9.95
CA SER A 153 -17.75 -6.73 10.19
C SER A 153 -17.71 -6.42 11.68
N ASN A 154 -16.96 -5.37 12.03
CA ASN A 154 -16.97 -4.76 13.35
C ASN A 154 -17.93 -3.54 13.42
N SER A 155 -18.78 -3.38 12.43
CA SER A 155 -19.77 -2.28 12.32
C SER A 155 -19.13 -0.87 12.28
N SER A 156 -17.88 -0.78 11.79
CA SER A 156 -17.19 0.50 11.63
C SER A 156 -17.56 1.15 10.29
N SER A 157 -17.85 2.45 10.31
CA SER A 157 -18.07 3.22 9.07
C SER A 157 -16.83 3.30 8.15
N ALA A 158 -15.67 2.93 8.67
CA ALA A 158 -14.41 2.86 7.93
C ALA A 158 -14.15 1.47 7.29
N GLU A 159 -15.12 0.56 7.35
CA GLU A 159 -15.06 -0.76 6.74
C GLU A 159 -15.80 -0.79 5.40
N ARG A 160 -15.35 -1.69 4.54
CA ARG A 160 -16.02 -2.09 3.31
C ARG A 160 -16.05 -3.60 3.22
N THR A 161 -17.17 -4.13 2.72
CA THR A 161 -17.37 -5.55 2.49
C THR A 161 -17.32 -5.81 0.99
N VAL A 162 -16.59 -6.84 0.61
CA VAL A 162 -16.57 -7.43 -0.74
C VAL A 162 -16.83 -8.91 -0.62
N TYR A 163 -17.43 -9.49 -1.66
CA TYR A 163 -17.86 -10.89 -1.67
C TYR A 163 -17.06 -11.69 -2.68
N PHE A 164 -16.79 -12.93 -2.33
CA PHE A 164 -16.07 -13.89 -3.17
C PHE A 164 -16.80 -15.23 -3.18
N GLU A 165 -16.50 -16.10 -4.13
CA GLU A 165 -16.90 -17.51 -4.06
C GLU A 165 -16.34 -18.12 -2.77
N ASP A 166 -17.13 -18.96 -2.09
CA ASP A 166 -16.82 -19.49 -0.76
C ASP A 166 -15.41 -20.07 -0.65
N LYS A 167 -14.99 -20.85 -1.64
CA LYS A 167 -13.65 -21.47 -1.69
C LYS A 167 -12.49 -20.48 -1.81
N PHE A 168 -12.75 -19.24 -2.24
CA PHE A 168 -11.72 -18.22 -2.43
C PHE A 168 -11.72 -17.17 -1.33
N ALA A 169 -12.81 -16.99 -0.59
CA ALA A 169 -12.95 -15.88 0.36
C ALA A 169 -11.84 -15.86 1.43
N ASN A 170 -11.73 -16.92 2.23
CA ASN A 170 -10.71 -17.00 3.27
C ASN A 170 -9.27 -17.02 2.71
N PRO A 171 -8.94 -17.79 1.65
CA PRO A 171 -7.63 -17.71 0.98
C PRO A 171 -7.26 -16.31 0.51
N ILE A 172 -8.19 -15.59 -0.12
CA ILE A 172 -7.97 -14.20 -0.53
C ILE A 172 -7.83 -13.29 0.69
N GLY A 173 -8.63 -13.47 1.74
CA GLY A 173 -8.48 -12.75 3.01
C GLY A 173 -7.09 -12.94 3.62
N CYS A 174 -6.56 -14.16 3.58
CA CYS A 174 -5.19 -14.48 3.98
C CYS A 174 -4.16 -13.67 3.16
N ILE A 175 -4.23 -13.74 1.84
CA ILE A 175 -3.32 -13.03 0.94
C ILE A 175 -3.38 -11.51 1.19
N LEU A 176 -4.57 -10.95 1.36
CA LEU A 176 -4.77 -9.52 1.64
C LEU A 176 -4.21 -9.09 3.01
N SER A 177 -4.07 -10.02 3.95
CA SER A 177 -3.49 -9.77 5.29
C SER A 177 -1.95 -9.75 5.29
N SER A 178 -1.30 -10.04 4.18
CA SER A 178 0.15 -10.14 4.02
C SER A 178 0.89 -8.80 4.01
N ASN A 179 2.20 -8.84 4.26
CA ASN A 179 3.08 -7.68 4.02
C ASN A 179 3.16 -7.33 2.52
N LEU A 180 3.06 -8.32 1.62
CA LEU A 180 3.05 -8.09 0.17
C LEU A 180 1.86 -7.23 -0.27
N SER A 181 0.66 -7.54 0.22
CA SER A 181 -0.54 -6.75 -0.04
C SER A 181 -0.41 -5.32 0.51
N PHE A 182 0.10 -5.19 1.74
CA PHE A 182 0.35 -3.89 2.34
C PHE A 182 1.39 -3.09 1.55
N TRP A 183 2.48 -3.70 1.10
CA TRP A 183 3.49 -3.06 0.27
C TRP A 183 2.89 -2.56 -1.05
N PHE A 184 2.09 -3.38 -1.74
CA PHE A 184 1.41 -2.99 -2.98
C PHE A 184 0.48 -1.78 -2.77
N TYR A 185 -0.29 -1.79 -1.66
CA TYR A 185 -1.08 -0.63 -1.26
C TYR A 185 -0.20 0.61 -1.05
N GLN A 186 0.92 0.50 -0.34
CA GLN A 186 1.81 1.63 -0.04
C GLN A 186 2.39 2.27 -1.30
N ILE A 187 2.80 1.48 -2.28
CA ILE A 187 3.47 1.99 -3.47
C ILE A 187 2.52 2.70 -4.44
N TYR A 188 1.23 2.30 -4.51
CA TYR A 188 0.28 2.90 -5.47
C TYR A 188 -0.72 3.88 -4.85
N SER A 189 -1.03 3.79 -3.55
CA SER A 189 -2.07 4.62 -2.92
C SER A 189 -1.54 5.96 -2.42
N ASP A 190 -2.49 6.79 -1.93
CA ASP A 190 -2.17 8.02 -1.19
C ASP A 190 -1.69 7.77 0.25
N ASN A 191 -1.69 6.51 0.70
CA ASN A 191 -1.35 6.03 2.05
C ASN A 191 -2.29 6.57 3.15
N LEU A 192 -3.48 7.02 2.80
CA LEU A 192 -4.54 7.44 3.71
C LEU A 192 -5.74 6.50 3.59
N ASN A 193 -6.22 6.30 2.37
CA ASN A 193 -7.38 5.48 2.08
C ASN A 193 -7.02 4.35 1.12
N TRP A 194 -7.66 3.20 1.29
CA TRP A 194 -7.61 2.11 0.32
C TRP A 194 -8.89 2.14 -0.52
N LYS A 195 -8.83 2.79 -1.65
CA LYS A 195 -9.98 3.00 -2.53
C LYS A 195 -10.36 1.71 -3.26
N ASN A 196 -11.63 1.57 -3.65
CA ASN A 196 -12.12 0.34 -4.30
C ASN A 196 -11.31 -0.06 -5.54
N TYR A 197 -10.99 0.89 -6.39
CA TYR A 197 -10.21 0.62 -7.59
C TYR A 197 -8.76 0.20 -7.27
N GLU A 198 -8.15 0.75 -6.22
CA GLU A 198 -6.82 0.33 -5.75
C GLU A 198 -6.86 -1.08 -5.17
N PHE A 199 -7.91 -1.40 -4.40
CA PHE A 199 -8.16 -2.72 -3.85
C PHE A 199 -8.32 -3.76 -4.97
N SER A 200 -9.15 -3.47 -5.97
CA SER A 200 -9.43 -4.36 -7.10
C SER A 200 -8.22 -4.60 -8.01
N GLU A 201 -7.23 -3.70 -8.01
CA GLU A 201 -6.00 -3.82 -8.81
C GLU A 201 -4.91 -4.65 -8.14
N PHE A 202 -5.05 -5.03 -6.88
CA PHE A 202 -4.13 -6.00 -6.29
C PHE A 202 -4.18 -7.32 -7.08
N ARG A 203 -3.11 -8.08 -7.03
CA ARG A 203 -2.96 -9.30 -7.85
C ARG A 203 -3.05 -10.54 -6.98
N ILE A 204 -3.72 -11.57 -7.48
CA ILE A 204 -3.92 -12.86 -6.83
C ILE A 204 -3.18 -13.93 -7.63
N PRO A 205 -2.31 -14.74 -7.01
CA PRO A 205 -1.59 -15.80 -7.68
C PRO A 205 -2.52 -16.95 -8.06
N ASP A 206 -2.09 -17.81 -8.96
CA ASP A 206 -2.79 -19.07 -9.22
C ASP A 206 -2.62 -19.99 -7.99
N MET A 207 -3.74 -20.62 -7.58
CA MET A 207 -3.82 -21.48 -6.39
C MET A 207 -4.46 -22.82 -6.79
N ASN A 208 -3.83 -23.90 -6.41
CA ASN A 208 -4.44 -25.24 -6.45
C ASN A 208 -5.19 -25.52 -5.15
N ASP A 209 -5.90 -26.66 -5.09
CA ASP A 209 -6.75 -27.01 -3.93
C ASP A 209 -5.94 -27.10 -2.63
N GLU A 210 -4.73 -27.68 -2.68
CA GLU A 210 -3.83 -27.76 -1.51
C GLU A 210 -3.43 -26.37 -1.00
N THR A 211 -3.12 -25.46 -1.91
CA THR A 211 -2.79 -24.05 -1.57
C THR A 211 -3.98 -23.33 -0.95
N LEU A 212 -5.19 -23.55 -1.49
CA LEU A 212 -6.41 -22.96 -0.95
C LEU A 212 -6.65 -23.43 0.49
N GLU A 213 -6.49 -24.72 0.76
CA GLU A 213 -6.63 -25.30 2.11
C GLU A 213 -5.60 -24.72 3.09
N GLN A 214 -4.33 -24.65 2.70
CA GLN A 214 -3.27 -24.07 3.53
C GLN A 214 -3.52 -22.60 3.85
N LEU A 215 -3.95 -21.81 2.88
CA LEU A 215 -4.28 -20.39 3.07
C LEU A 215 -5.50 -20.21 3.97
N GLU A 216 -6.51 -21.06 3.84
CA GLU A 216 -7.70 -21.02 4.69
C GLU A 216 -7.33 -21.28 6.16
N LEU A 217 -6.58 -22.33 6.44
CA LEU A 217 -6.13 -22.67 7.81
C LEU A 217 -5.29 -21.53 8.41
N LEU A 218 -4.36 -20.98 7.63
CA LEU A 218 -3.51 -19.89 8.08
C LEU A 218 -4.30 -18.60 8.31
N TYR A 219 -5.36 -18.36 7.53
CA TYR A 219 -6.24 -17.21 7.73
C TYR A 219 -7.04 -17.32 9.03
N LEU A 220 -7.53 -18.50 9.36
CA LEU A 220 -8.21 -18.75 10.63
C LEU A 220 -7.25 -18.55 11.83
N GLU A 221 -5.99 -18.99 11.71
CA GLU A 221 -4.94 -18.71 12.71
C GLU A 221 -4.72 -17.19 12.84
N TYR A 222 -4.61 -16.46 11.74
CA TYR A 222 -4.47 -15.00 11.73
C TYR A 222 -5.66 -14.29 12.39
N LEU A 223 -6.90 -14.68 12.07
CA LEU A 223 -8.10 -14.10 12.67
C LEU A 223 -8.13 -14.30 14.18
N SER A 224 -7.80 -15.51 14.65
CA SER A 224 -7.71 -15.81 16.08
C SER A 224 -6.66 -14.97 16.79
N ASP A 225 -5.50 -14.77 16.16
CA ASP A 225 -4.38 -14.02 16.75
C ASP A 225 -4.69 -12.51 16.82
N ILE A 226 -5.25 -11.92 15.77
CA ILE A 226 -5.63 -10.49 15.81
C ILE A 226 -6.73 -10.21 16.84
N GLU A 227 -7.66 -11.15 17.04
CA GLU A 227 -8.68 -11.06 18.10
C GLU A 227 -8.05 -11.11 19.49
N HIS A 228 -7.11 -12.03 19.71
CA HIS A 228 -6.39 -12.14 20.97
C HIS A 228 -5.59 -10.86 21.30
N ASN A 229 -5.02 -10.22 20.28
CA ASN A 229 -4.22 -9.00 20.42
C ASN A 229 -5.07 -7.71 20.38
N ALA A 230 -6.39 -7.80 20.23
CA ALA A 230 -7.27 -6.64 20.17
C ALA A 230 -7.50 -6.01 21.55
N ASN A 231 -7.63 -4.69 21.60
CA ASN A 231 -8.03 -3.93 22.79
C ASN A 231 -9.46 -3.43 22.63
N ILE A 232 -10.24 -3.45 23.70
CA ILE A 232 -11.54 -2.78 23.75
C ILE A 232 -11.30 -1.36 24.26
N ARG A 233 -11.62 -0.36 23.43
CA ARG A 233 -11.59 1.06 23.79
C ARG A 233 -13.00 1.52 24.07
N GLN A 234 -13.17 2.30 25.14
CA GLN A 234 -14.41 3.00 25.45
C GLN A 234 -14.36 4.41 24.89
N THR A 235 -15.48 4.90 24.34
CA THR A 235 -15.63 6.30 23.98
C THR A 235 -16.11 7.05 25.21
N ASN A 236 -15.53 8.23 25.50
CA ASN A 236 -16.04 9.12 26.55
C ASN A 236 -17.45 9.59 26.19
N ASP A 237 -18.34 9.69 27.19
CA ASP A 237 -19.79 9.99 27.06
C ASP A 237 -20.11 11.34 26.39
N ASP A 238 -19.14 12.23 26.22
CA ASP A 238 -19.31 13.56 25.60
C ASP A 238 -19.33 13.56 24.08
N SER A 239 -19.15 12.42 23.43
CA SER A 239 -19.22 12.36 21.97
C SER A 239 -20.67 12.15 21.51
N SER A 240 -21.14 12.98 20.57
CA SER A 240 -22.40 12.83 19.85
C SER A 240 -22.56 11.50 19.08
N TYR A 241 -21.58 10.63 19.16
CA TYR A 241 -21.53 9.30 18.56
C TYR A 241 -22.02 8.26 19.57
N LYS A 242 -23.10 7.55 19.22
CA LYS A 242 -23.75 6.51 20.04
C LYS A 242 -22.93 5.22 20.24
N VAL A 243 -21.64 5.20 19.92
CA VAL A 243 -20.78 4.02 20.10
C VAL A 243 -20.13 4.13 21.47
N SER A 244 -20.54 3.27 22.40
CA SER A 244 -19.98 3.21 23.76
C SER A 244 -18.64 2.49 23.85
N SER A 245 -18.31 1.61 22.88
CA SER A 245 -17.02 0.91 22.79
C SER A 245 -16.73 0.48 21.36
N PHE A 246 -15.42 0.37 21.02
CA PHE A 246 -14.97 -0.18 19.76
C PHE A 246 -13.73 -1.06 19.97
N LYS A 247 -13.52 -2.01 19.04
CA LYS A 247 -12.36 -2.89 19.04
C LYS A 247 -11.21 -2.25 18.27
N GLU A 248 -10.05 -2.14 18.91
CA GLU A 248 -8.81 -1.66 18.33
C GLU A 248 -7.86 -2.83 18.12
N TYR A 249 -7.61 -3.21 16.86
CA TYR A 249 -6.68 -4.27 16.52
C TYR A 249 -5.23 -3.79 16.53
N LYS A 250 -4.37 -4.49 17.27
CA LYS A 250 -2.91 -4.25 17.33
C LYS A 250 -2.19 -5.19 16.36
N ILE A 251 -2.39 -4.97 15.06
CA ILE A 251 -1.94 -5.88 13.99
C ILE A 251 -0.42 -6.12 14.00
N GLY A 252 0.39 -5.13 14.41
CA GLY A 252 1.84 -5.31 14.55
C GLY A 252 2.24 -6.42 15.52
N LYS A 253 1.41 -6.75 16.53
CA LYS A 253 1.63 -7.89 17.42
C LYS A 253 1.48 -9.24 16.72
N SER A 254 0.72 -9.28 15.62
CA SER A 254 0.48 -10.46 14.78
C SER A 254 1.54 -10.61 13.68
N LYS A 255 2.64 -9.86 13.73
CA LYS A 255 3.70 -9.85 12.70
C LYS A 255 4.24 -11.24 12.38
N SER A 256 4.38 -12.10 13.37
CA SER A 256 4.88 -13.46 13.19
C SER A 256 3.97 -14.30 12.28
N ILE A 257 2.64 -14.17 12.41
CA ILE A 257 1.68 -14.87 11.55
C ILE A 257 1.64 -14.23 10.16
N ILE A 258 1.67 -12.91 10.09
CA ILE A 258 1.76 -12.19 8.80
C ILE A 258 3.01 -12.62 8.03
N ASP A 259 4.14 -12.85 8.72
CA ASP A 259 5.36 -13.36 8.08
C ASP A 259 5.22 -14.80 7.57
N LYS A 260 4.47 -15.66 8.28
CA LYS A 260 4.13 -17.01 7.76
C LYS A 260 3.26 -16.93 6.51
N ILE A 261 2.32 -15.97 6.46
CA ILE A 261 1.53 -15.72 5.25
C ILE A 261 2.44 -15.38 4.08
N ASP A 262 3.39 -14.45 4.24
CA ASP A 262 4.33 -14.11 3.17
C ASP A 262 5.22 -15.29 2.76
N ASP A 263 5.65 -16.13 3.71
CA ASP A 263 6.44 -17.34 3.40
C ASP A 263 5.66 -18.31 2.51
N LEU A 264 4.35 -18.41 2.70
CA LEU A 264 3.47 -19.26 1.89
C LEU A 264 3.17 -18.62 0.52
N ILE A 265 2.82 -17.33 0.48
CA ILE A 265 2.33 -16.70 -0.75
C ILE A 265 3.42 -16.19 -1.69
N CYS A 266 4.54 -15.65 -1.16
CA CYS A 266 5.57 -15.06 -2.01
C CYS A 266 6.11 -16.03 -3.09
N PRO A 267 6.35 -17.32 -2.80
CA PRO A 267 6.71 -18.30 -3.83
C PRO A 267 5.68 -18.46 -4.95
N LEU A 268 4.38 -18.28 -4.66
CA LEU A 268 3.30 -18.36 -5.66
C LEU A 268 3.37 -17.21 -6.68
N TYR A 269 3.93 -16.07 -6.28
CA TYR A 269 4.26 -14.97 -7.19
C TYR A 269 5.61 -15.16 -7.90
N GLY A 270 6.36 -16.21 -7.58
CA GLY A 270 7.71 -16.43 -8.09
C GLY A 270 8.76 -15.53 -7.43
N LEU A 271 8.50 -15.05 -6.21
CA LEU A 271 9.47 -14.26 -5.46
C LEU A 271 10.57 -15.14 -4.88
N THR A 272 11.80 -14.63 -4.91
CA THR A 272 12.96 -15.26 -4.27
C THR A 272 12.93 -15.07 -2.74
N LYS A 273 13.78 -15.80 -2.02
CA LYS A 273 13.95 -15.63 -0.58
C LYS A 273 14.38 -14.20 -0.20
N GLU A 274 15.22 -13.57 -1.02
CA GLU A 274 15.67 -12.20 -0.80
C GLU A 274 14.52 -11.20 -0.99
N GLU A 275 13.73 -11.35 -2.06
CA GLU A 275 12.54 -10.54 -2.32
C GLU A 275 11.48 -10.72 -1.22
N THR A 276 11.25 -11.95 -0.75
CA THR A 276 10.36 -12.23 0.39
C THR A 276 10.86 -11.54 1.66
N LYS A 277 12.17 -11.63 1.94
CA LYS A 277 12.77 -10.93 3.09
C LYS A 277 12.63 -9.42 2.97
N PHE A 278 12.78 -8.85 1.78
CA PHE A 278 12.54 -7.44 1.53
C PHE A 278 11.10 -7.03 1.88
N ILE A 279 10.11 -7.78 1.38
CA ILE A 279 8.68 -7.53 1.66
C ILE A 279 8.37 -7.59 3.15
N LYS A 280 8.83 -8.62 3.86
CA LYS A 280 8.63 -8.77 5.31
C LYS A 280 9.18 -7.61 6.13
N ASN A 281 10.26 -6.99 5.66
CA ASN A 281 10.95 -5.90 6.37
C ASN A 281 10.65 -4.51 5.80
N TYR A 282 9.76 -4.40 4.81
CA TYR A 282 9.43 -3.11 4.20
C TYR A 282 8.89 -2.11 5.23
N ASP A 283 9.57 -0.98 5.38
CA ASP A 283 9.25 0.10 6.34
C ASP A 283 9.00 -0.40 7.78
N ILE A 284 9.57 -1.55 8.19
CA ILE A 284 9.25 -2.22 9.45
C ILE A 284 9.55 -1.35 10.66
N GLU A 285 10.61 -0.55 10.62
CA GLU A 285 10.98 0.40 11.67
C GLU A 285 9.83 1.38 11.97
N PHE A 286 9.20 1.93 10.93
CA PHE A 286 8.07 2.85 11.09
C PHE A 286 6.77 2.13 11.41
N ARG A 287 6.61 0.89 10.92
CA ARG A 287 5.38 0.11 11.10
C ARG A 287 5.22 -0.37 12.54
N LEU A 288 6.27 -0.82 13.19
CA LEU A 288 6.22 -1.29 14.57
C LEU A 288 6.23 -0.13 15.57
N SER A 289 7.06 0.89 15.38
CA SER A 289 7.11 2.06 16.28
C SER A 289 5.83 2.89 16.26
N GLY A 290 5.12 2.94 15.13
CA GLY A 290 3.87 3.69 15.00
C GLY A 290 2.68 3.09 15.74
N GLU A 291 2.75 1.84 16.19
CA GLU A 291 1.74 1.22 17.07
C GLU A 291 1.97 1.57 18.54
N GLU A 292 3.21 1.84 18.94
CA GLU A 292 3.56 2.25 20.31
C GLU A 292 3.14 3.70 20.61
N GLU A 293 3.18 4.60 19.61
CA GLU A 293 2.78 6.01 19.77
C GLU A 293 1.25 6.22 19.84
N ASN A 294 0.45 5.24 19.50
CA ASN A 294 -1.02 5.29 19.55
C ASN A 294 -1.60 4.45 20.72
N SER A 295 -0.77 3.96 21.62
CA SER A 295 -1.16 3.24 22.85
C SER A 295 -1.08 4.16 24.12
#